data_a9fc5fb54e24e1d7b9dbb42ab7378e7b
#
_entry.id   a9fc5fb54e24e1d7b9dbb42ab7378e7b
#
_cell.length_a   1.000
_cell.length_b   1.000
_cell.length_c   1.000
_cell.angle_alpha   90.00
_cell.angle_beta   90.00
_cell.angle_gamma   90.00
#
_symmetry.space_group_name_H-M   'P 1'
#
loop_
_entity.id
_entity.type
_entity.pdbx_description
1 polymer ?
#
loop_
_entity_poly.entity_id
_entity_poly.type
_entity_poly.pdbx_seq_one_letter_code
_entity_poly.pdbx_strand_id
1 'polypeptide(L)'
;MNPKFFKTPAAFRAWLDKNHDKKTEFWVGYYKKGASKQGMTYMEAVDEALCYGWIDGVVKSIDAESFMQRWTPRKKDSYWSAVNLGKVQRLQAEGRMHEAGLAALARKPADSGTRYAFEKKPQEFTPAMIKAFRQLSKAGWAFFEKQPPGYRRLMIHWVTSAKQEATQQKRLAKLAETSAAGQRIR
;
A
#
# COMPACT_ATOMS: atom_id res chain seq x y z
N MET A 1 8.86 -0.68 -26.90
CA MET A 1 7.93 0.16 -26.09
C MET A 1 8.58 1.53 -25.98
N ASN A 2 7.83 2.59 -26.26
CA ASN A 2 8.37 3.96 -26.20
C ASN A 2 7.60 4.74 -25.12
N PRO A 3 8.15 4.87 -23.89
CA PRO A 3 7.48 5.60 -22.82
C PRO A 3 7.51 7.10 -23.07
N LYS A 4 6.46 7.80 -22.67
CA LYS A 4 6.42 9.25 -22.69
C LYS A 4 6.79 9.82 -21.33
N PHE A 5 7.75 10.72 -21.31
CA PHE A 5 8.12 11.49 -20.12
C PHE A 5 7.32 12.80 -20.09
N PHE A 6 6.69 13.08 -18.95
CA PHE A 6 5.97 14.32 -18.73
C PHE A 6 6.79 15.24 -17.81
N LYS A 7 6.85 16.51 -18.15
CA LYS A 7 7.54 17.50 -17.31
C LYS A 7 6.76 17.82 -16.04
N THR A 8 5.43 17.83 -16.13
CA THR A 8 4.53 18.24 -15.03
C THR A 8 3.31 17.33 -14.94
N PRO A 9 2.65 17.24 -13.76
CA PRO A 9 1.36 16.57 -13.60
C PRO A 9 0.28 17.12 -14.54
N ALA A 10 0.24 18.43 -14.73
CA ALA A 10 -0.70 19.09 -15.65
C ALA A 10 -0.56 18.61 -17.10
N ALA A 11 0.67 18.35 -17.56
CA ALA A 11 0.89 17.81 -18.90
C ALA A 11 0.38 16.37 -19.04
N PHE A 12 0.50 15.56 -17.98
CA PHE A 12 -0.07 14.21 -17.94
C PHE A 12 -1.60 14.25 -17.86
N ARG A 13 -2.15 15.14 -17.04
CA ARG A 13 -3.60 15.38 -16.98
C ARG A 13 -4.17 15.75 -18.35
N ALA A 14 -3.57 16.69 -19.05
CA ALA A 14 -3.99 17.07 -20.40
C ALA A 14 -3.89 15.92 -21.42
N TRP A 15 -2.98 14.97 -21.20
CA TRP A 15 -2.93 13.75 -22.00
C TRP A 15 -4.08 12.81 -21.63
N LEU A 16 -4.39 12.63 -20.35
CA LEU A 16 -5.52 11.83 -19.88
C LEU A 16 -6.85 12.38 -20.39
N ASP A 17 -7.07 13.70 -20.36
CA ASP A 17 -8.25 14.34 -20.91
C ASP A 17 -8.56 13.89 -22.35
N LYS A 18 -7.52 13.76 -23.17
CA LYS A 18 -7.65 13.43 -24.59
C LYS A 18 -7.69 11.92 -24.89
N ASN A 19 -7.24 11.09 -23.96
CA ASN A 19 -6.90 9.69 -24.26
C ASN A 19 -7.48 8.65 -23.30
N HIS A 20 -8.00 9.04 -22.13
CA HIS A 20 -8.42 8.10 -21.09
C HIS A 20 -9.48 7.11 -21.56
N ASP A 21 -10.34 7.48 -22.49
CA ASP A 21 -11.42 6.70 -23.08
C ASP A 21 -11.03 5.95 -24.37
N LYS A 22 -9.88 6.33 -24.99
CA LYS A 22 -9.41 5.81 -26.29
C LYS A 22 -8.27 4.81 -26.15
N LYS A 23 -7.52 4.86 -25.05
CA LYS A 23 -6.35 3.99 -24.82
C LYS A 23 -6.65 2.92 -23.80
N THR A 24 -6.19 1.71 -24.08
CA THR A 24 -6.28 0.56 -23.17
C THR A 24 -5.05 0.39 -22.30
N GLU A 25 -3.93 0.98 -22.71
CA GLU A 25 -2.69 1.05 -21.93
C GLU A 25 -1.83 2.23 -22.38
N PHE A 26 -0.94 2.64 -21.49
CA PHE A 26 0.04 3.67 -21.78
C PHE A 26 1.30 3.50 -20.89
N TRP A 27 2.46 3.81 -21.44
CA TRP A 27 3.73 3.75 -20.72
C TRP A 27 4.24 5.14 -20.43
N VAL A 28 4.42 5.43 -19.13
CA VAL A 28 4.96 6.69 -18.64
C VAL A 28 6.38 6.46 -18.15
N GLY A 29 7.31 7.31 -18.61
CA GLY A 29 8.69 7.34 -18.15
C GLY A 29 8.87 8.26 -16.95
N TYR A 30 9.76 7.87 -16.04
CA TYR A 30 10.11 8.61 -14.83
C TYR A 30 11.62 8.65 -14.65
N TYR A 31 12.12 9.74 -14.08
CA TYR A 31 13.50 9.84 -13.65
C TYR A 31 13.66 9.35 -12.21
N LYS A 32 14.74 8.64 -11.94
CA LYS A 32 15.10 8.17 -10.59
C LYS A 32 15.57 9.35 -9.74
N LYS A 33 15.52 9.20 -8.42
CA LYS A 33 16.07 10.19 -7.49
C LYS A 33 17.57 10.34 -7.73
N GLY A 34 18.03 11.58 -7.94
CA GLY A 34 19.43 11.87 -8.26
C GLY A 34 19.79 11.84 -9.75
N ALA A 35 18.83 11.56 -10.64
CA ALA A 35 19.06 11.68 -12.09
C ALA A 35 19.36 13.12 -12.50
N SER A 36 20.09 13.28 -13.59
CA SER A 36 20.44 14.59 -14.19
C SER A 36 19.20 15.35 -14.70
N LYS A 37 18.17 14.62 -15.10
CA LYS A 37 16.88 15.17 -15.57
C LYS A 37 15.81 15.01 -14.50
N GLN A 38 14.84 15.93 -14.53
CA GLN A 38 13.69 15.91 -13.66
C GLN A 38 12.40 15.99 -14.48
N GLY A 39 11.31 15.53 -13.86
CA GLY A 39 9.97 15.53 -14.47
C GLY A 39 8.92 15.20 -13.43
N MET A 40 7.71 14.90 -13.88
CA MET A 40 6.62 14.46 -13.04
C MET A 40 7.03 13.20 -12.25
N THR A 41 6.77 13.21 -10.95
CA THR A 41 7.03 12.07 -10.08
C THR A 41 5.96 10.98 -10.26
N TYR A 42 6.29 9.75 -9.86
CA TYR A 42 5.32 8.66 -9.83
C TYR A 42 4.09 8.98 -8.95
N MET A 43 4.31 9.61 -7.80
CA MET A 43 3.21 9.93 -6.86
C MET A 43 2.23 10.95 -7.45
N GLU A 44 2.73 11.95 -8.18
CA GLU A 44 1.90 12.91 -8.90
C GLU A 44 1.14 12.22 -10.05
N ALA A 45 1.79 11.29 -10.75
CA ALA A 45 1.11 10.52 -11.79
C ALA A 45 -0.02 9.65 -11.24
N VAL A 46 0.16 9.05 -10.05
CA VAL A 46 -0.90 8.29 -9.37
C VAL A 46 -2.11 9.19 -9.11
N ASP A 47 -1.90 10.40 -8.62
CA ASP A 47 -2.99 11.32 -8.32
C ASP A 47 -3.78 11.69 -9.60
N GLU A 48 -3.08 12.04 -10.69
CA GLU A 48 -3.76 12.37 -11.95
C GLU A 48 -4.46 11.15 -12.56
N ALA A 49 -3.82 9.98 -12.56
CA ALA A 49 -4.41 8.76 -13.11
C ALA A 49 -5.66 8.32 -12.34
N LEU A 50 -5.66 8.43 -11.01
CA LEU A 50 -6.84 8.13 -10.18
C LEU A 50 -8.02 9.03 -10.53
N CYS A 51 -7.77 10.31 -10.87
CA CYS A 51 -8.80 11.23 -11.30
C CYS A 51 -9.58 10.74 -12.54
N TYR A 52 -8.95 9.95 -13.40
CA TYR A 52 -9.56 9.39 -14.64
C TYR A 52 -9.86 7.89 -14.52
N GLY A 53 -9.74 7.29 -13.34
CA GLY A 53 -10.02 5.87 -13.13
C GLY A 53 -8.96 4.95 -13.73
N TRP A 54 -7.73 5.41 -13.85
CA TRP A 54 -6.58 4.63 -14.27
C TRP A 54 -5.78 4.12 -13.08
N ILE A 55 -5.01 3.07 -13.30
CA ILE A 55 -4.16 2.43 -12.29
C ILE A 55 -2.82 2.05 -12.90
N ASP A 56 -1.80 2.10 -12.08
CA ASP A 56 -0.46 1.61 -12.38
C ASP A 56 -0.40 0.09 -12.43
N GLY A 57 0.54 -0.40 -13.20
CA GLY A 57 0.82 -1.83 -13.38
C GLY A 57 2.31 -2.11 -13.30
N VAL A 58 2.82 -2.82 -14.29
CA VAL A 58 4.22 -3.29 -14.34
C VAL A 58 5.19 -2.13 -14.46
N VAL A 59 6.27 -2.18 -13.65
CA VAL A 59 7.43 -1.30 -13.73
C VAL A 59 8.54 -1.99 -14.51
N LYS A 60 9.24 -1.24 -15.36
CA LYS A 60 10.45 -1.70 -16.07
C LYS A 60 11.54 -0.65 -15.97
N SER A 61 12.78 -1.07 -15.71
CA SER A 61 13.94 -0.19 -15.81
C SER A 61 14.19 0.15 -17.29
N ILE A 62 14.62 1.38 -17.56
CA ILE A 62 15.07 1.80 -18.88
C ILE A 62 16.61 1.83 -18.87
N ASP A 63 17.19 2.58 -17.94
CA ASP A 63 18.62 2.76 -17.78
C ASP A 63 19.00 3.07 -16.31
N ALA A 64 20.23 3.55 -16.08
CA ALA A 64 20.70 3.90 -14.74
C ALA A 64 19.89 5.03 -14.09
N GLU A 65 19.37 5.98 -14.87
CA GLU A 65 18.71 7.19 -14.39
C GLU A 65 17.17 7.17 -14.54
N SER A 66 16.60 6.20 -15.27
CA SER A 66 15.17 6.21 -15.59
C SER A 66 14.51 4.84 -15.51
N PHE A 67 13.19 4.86 -15.34
CA PHE A 67 12.31 3.70 -15.40
C PHE A 67 10.99 4.07 -16.06
N MET A 68 10.22 3.08 -16.45
CA MET A 68 8.88 3.27 -17.00
C MET A 68 7.86 2.42 -16.26
N GLN A 69 6.63 2.91 -16.24
CA GLN A 69 5.50 2.20 -15.66
C GLN A 69 4.34 2.15 -16.61
N ARG A 70 3.69 0.99 -16.66
CA ARG A 70 2.47 0.80 -17.43
C ARG A 70 1.28 1.34 -16.66
N TRP A 71 0.41 2.06 -17.36
CA TRP A 71 -0.87 2.53 -16.86
C TRP A 71 -2.00 1.95 -17.68
N THR A 72 -3.11 1.59 -17.03
CA THR A 72 -4.31 1.05 -17.69
C THR A 72 -5.57 1.60 -17.05
N PRO A 73 -6.68 1.71 -17.78
CA PRO A 73 -7.98 1.91 -17.17
C PRO A 73 -8.27 0.80 -16.14
N ARG A 74 -8.87 1.17 -15.02
CA ARG A 74 -9.30 0.18 -14.02
C ARG A 74 -10.37 -0.73 -14.61
N LYS A 75 -10.16 -2.04 -14.48
CA LYS A 75 -11.17 -3.03 -14.85
C LYS A 75 -12.39 -2.89 -13.94
N LYS A 76 -13.55 -3.36 -14.42
CA LYS A 76 -14.72 -3.60 -13.60
C LYS A 76 -14.29 -4.48 -12.42
N ASP A 77 -14.76 -4.20 -11.23
CA ASP A 77 -14.41 -4.93 -10.00
C ASP A 77 -12.92 -4.90 -9.60
N SER A 78 -12.14 -3.96 -10.14
CA SER A 78 -10.74 -3.75 -9.74
C SER A 78 -10.69 -3.28 -8.28
N TYR A 79 -9.87 -3.98 -7.47
CA TYR A 79 -9.67 -3.65 -6.07
C TYR A 79 -9.03 -2.25 -5.87
N TRP A 80 -9.52 -1.51 -4.87
CA TRP A 80 -8.96 -0.24 -4.46
C TRP A 80 -8.29 -0.40 -3.10
N SER A 81 -7.00 -0.10 -3.01
CA SER A 81 -6.29 -0.10 -1.73
C SER A 81 -6.76 1.05 -0.83
N ALA A 82 -6.59 0.91 0.49
CA ALA A 82 -6.90 1.96 1.45
C ALA A 82 -6.15 3.27 1.13
N VAL A 83 -4.89 3.16 0.66
CA VAL A 83 -4.07 4.30 0.24
C VAL A 83 -4.72 5.03 -0.95
N ASN A 84 -5.14 4.28 -1.99
CA ASN A 84 -5.77 4.88 -3.16
C ASN A 84 -7.16 5.47 -2.83
N LEU A 85 -7.91 4.84 -1.92
CA LEU A 85 -9.18 5.41 -1.44
C LEU A 85 -8.97 6.73 -0.69
N GLY A 86 -7.96 6.81 0.19
CA GLY A 86 -7.60 8.06 0.88
C GLY A 86 -7.18 9.17 -0.10
N LYS A 87 -6.41 8.82 -1.15
CA LYS A 87 -6.06 9.76 -2.22
C LYS A 87 -7.31 10.27 -2.95
N VAL A 88 -8.22 9.37 -3.32
CA VAL A 88 -9.45 9.75 -4.00
C VAL A 88 -10.34 10.67 -3.16
N GLN A 89 -10.48 10.41 -1.85
CA GLN A 89 -11.21 11.31 -0.95
C GLN A 89 -10.63 12.72 -0.96
N ARG A 90 -9.31 12.84 -0.89
CA ARG A 90 -8.63 14.15 -1.01
C ARG A 90 -8.87 14.79 -2.37
N LEU A 91 -8.69 14.05 -3.46
CA LEU A 91 -8.88 14.55 -4.83
C LEU A 91 -10.33 14.97 -5.11
N GLN A 92 -11.32 14.31 -4.49
CA GLN A 92 -12.73 14.72 -4.53
C GLN A 92 -12.95 16.05 -3.79
N ALA A 93 -12.38 16.20 -2.59
CA ALA A 93 -12.48 17.44 -1.83
C ALA A 93 -11.81 18.62 -2.56
N GLU A 94 -10.75 18.35 -3.33
CA GLU A 94 -10.06 19.34 -4.19
C GLU A 94 -10.82 19.62 -5.51
N GLY A 95 -11.95 18.95 -5.81
CA GLY A 95 -12.70 19.12 -7.05
C GLY A 95 -11.96 18.62 -8.31
N ARG A 96 -10.97 17.75 -8.17
CA ARG A 96 -10.08 17.30 -9.25
C ARG A 96 -10.58 16.07 -10.00
N MET A 97 -11.54 15.32 -9.43
CA MET A 97 -12.00 14.07 -10.02
C MET A 97 -12.76 14.30 -11.34
N HIS A 98 -12.39 13.55 -12.35
CA HIS A 98 -13.12 13.46 -13.61
C HIS A 98 -14.27 12.44 -13.50
N GLU A 99 -15.31 12.56 -14.29
CA GLU A 99 -16.47 11.65 -14.31
C GLU A 99 -16.06 10.18 -14.50
N ALA A 100 -15.07 9.91 -15.36
CA ALA A 100 -14.53 8.55 -15.56
C ALA A 100 -13.93 7.95 -14.29
N GLY A 101 -13.24 8.78 -13.48
CA GLY A 101 -12.70 8.38 -12.18
C GLY A 101 -13.77 8.08 -11.16
N LEU A 102 -14.80 8.93 -11.09
CA LEU A 102 -15.97 8.72 -10.23
C LEU A 102 -16.74 7.45 -10.62
N ALA A 103 -16.95 7.22 -11.92
CA ALA A 103 -17.58 6.02 -12.44
C ALA A 103 -16.74 4.74 -12.12
N ALA A 104 -15.42 4.80 -12.20
CA ALA A 104 -14.55 3.70 -11.80
C ALA A 104 -14.62 3.43 -10.29
N LEU A 105 -14.69 4.47 -9.46
CA LEU A 105 -14.85 4.36 -8.01
C LEU A 105 -16.20 3.73 -7.63
N ALA A 106 -17.29 4.11 -8.30
CA ALA A 106 -18.62 3.58 -8.03
C ALA A 106 -18.72 2.06 -8.24
N ARG A 107 -17.87 1.49 -9.12
CA ARG A 107 -17.81 0.06 -9.41
C ARG A 107 -16.82 -0.72 -8.53
N LYS A 108 -16.25 -0.08 -7.49
CA LYS A 108 -15.29 -0.77 -6.62
C LYS A 108 -15.94 -1.92 -5.84
N PRO A 109 -15.22 -3.04 -5.59
CA PRO A 109 -15.67 -4.09 -4.70
C PRO A 109 -15.93 -3.59 -3.27
N ALA A 110 -16.90 -4.22 -2.58
CA ALA A 110 -17.26 -3.85 -1.21
C ALA A 110 -16.11 -4.02 -0.21
N ASP A 111 -15.20 -4.97 -0.45
CA ASP A 111 -14.03 -5.24 0.39
C ASP A 111 -12.82 -4.32 0.10
N SER A 112 -13.00 -3.31 -0.75
CA SER A 112 -11.92 -2.35 -1.06
C SER A 112 -11.46 -1.61 0.20
N GLY A 113 -10.15 -1.49 0.35
CA GLY A 113 -9.50 -0.86 1.53
C GLY A 113 -9.30 -1.80 2.72
N THR A 114 -9.70 -3.07 2.62
CA THR A 114 -9.61 -4.01 3.75
C THR A 114 -9.00 -5.36 3.41
N ARG A 115 -8.68 -5.62 2.14
CA ARG A 115 -8.21 -6.94 1.66
C ARG A 115 -6.81 -7.28 2.17
N TYR A 116 -5.90 -6.32 2.14
CA TYR A 116 -4.52 -6.56 2.54
C TYR A 116 -4.33 -6.40 4.05
N ALA A 117 -3.46 -7.19 4.62
CA ALA A 117 -3.19 -7.17 6.06
C ALA A 117 -2.71 -5.78 6.57
N PHE A 118 -1.96 -5.04 5.75
CA PHE A 118 -1.49 -3.69 6.09
C PHE A 118 -2.58 -2.60 5.99
N GLU A 119 -3.72 -2.88 5.35
CA GLU A 119 -4.87 -1.98 5.25
C GLU A 119 -5.84 -2.13 6.42
N LYS A 120 -5.77 -3.25 7.13
CA LYS A 120 -6.51 -3.45 8.36
C LYS A 120 -5.91 -2.56 9.44
N LYS A 121 -6.76 -2.07 10.36
CA LYS A 121 -6.24 -1.36 11.54
C LYS A 121 -5.12 -2.19 12.16
N PRO A 122 -3.99 -1.57 12.56
CA PRO A 122 -2.93 -2.29 13.22
C PRO A 122 -3.53 -3.12 14.37
N GLN A 123 -3.38 -4.42 14.29
CA GLN A 123 -3.78 -5.28 15.42
C GLN A 123 -2.81 -5.02 16.56
N GLU A 124 -3.35 -4.90 17.74
CA GLU A 124 -2.56 -4.80 18.98
C GLU A 124 -2.88 -6.00 19.86
N PHE A 125 -1.96 -6.34 20.76
CA PHE A 125 -2.29 -7.28 21.79
C PHE A 125 -3.37 -6.69 22.71
N THR A 126 -4.36 -7.49 23.06
CA THR A 126 -5.33 -7.08 24.08
C THR A 126 -4.64 -6.90 25.43
N PRO A 127 -5.21 -6.11 26.35
CA PRO A 127 -4.66 -6.00 27.71
C PRO A 127 -4.45 -7.35 28.39
N ALA A 128 -5.33 -8.32 28.14
CA ALA A 128 -5.21 -9.69 28.65
C ALA A 128 -3.98 -10.41 28.06
N MET A 129 -3.73 -10.29 26.76
CA MET A 129 -2.55 -10.87 26.09
C MET A 129 -1.25 -10.23 26.59
N ILE A 130 -1.23 -8.92 26.80
CA ILE A 130 -0.06 -8.21 27.37
C ILE A 130 0.22 -8.72 28.78
N LYS A 131 -0.83 -8.83 29.61
CA LYS A 131 -0.71 -9.38 30.96
C LYS A 131 -0.17 -10.82 30.94
N ALA A 132 -0.74 -11.67 30.09
CA ALA A 132 -0.29 -13.07 29.93
C ALA A 132 1.18 -13.13 29.46
N PHE A 133 1.57 -12.35 28.46
CA PHE A 133 2.96 -12.30 28.00
C PHE A 133 3.92 -11.91 29.12
N ARG A 134 3.59 -10.85 29.89
CA ARG A 134 4.42 -10.40 31.03
C ARG A 134 4.49 -11.42 32.15
N GLN A 135 3.43 -12.19 32.39
CA GLN A 135 3.42 -13.28 33.34
C GLN A 135 4.33 -14.43 32.89
N LEU A 136 4.32 -14.78 31.60
CA LEU A 136 5.20 -15.79 31.02
C LEU A 136 6.67 -15.38 31.08
N SER A 137 6.98 -14.13 30.73
CA SER A 137 8.35 -13.59 30.81
C SER A 137 8.36 -12.05 30.79
N LYS A 138 8.74 -11.43 31.90
CA LYS A 138 9.01 -10.00 31.98
C LYS A 138 10.18 -9.58 31.08
N ALA A 139 11.25 -10.37 31.07
CA ALA A 139 12.42 -10.13 30.22
C ALA A 139 12.09 -10.26 28.73
N GLY A 140 11.28 -11.28 28.37
CA GLY A 140 10.81 -11.46 27.00
C GLY A 140 9.92 -10.31 26.53
N TRP A 141 9.05 -9.78 27.38
CA TRP A 141 8.26 -8.59 27.05
C TRP A 141 9.16 -7.37 26.82
N ALA A 142 10.13 -7.10 27.71
CA ALA A 142 11.06 -5.98 27.56
C ALA A 142 11.92 -6.10 26.29
N PHE A 143 12.31 -7.31 25.90
CA PHE A 143 12.99 -7.57 24.64
C PHE A 143 12.05 -7.29 23.46
N PHE A 144 10.81 -7.78 23.49
CA PHE A 144 9.82 -7.59 22.42
C PHE A 144 9.48 -6.11 22.19
N GLU A 145 9.27 -5.34 23.26
CA GLU A 145 8.98 -3.89 23.15
C GLU A 145 10.08 -3.09 22.45
N LYS A 146 11.34 -3.51 22.60
CA LYS A 146 12.51 -2.86 21.95
C LYS A 146 12.68 -3.27 20.48
N GLN A 147 11.89 -4.21 19.96
CA GLN A 147 12.05 -4.66 18.59
C GLN A 147 11.52 -3.62 17.58
N PRO A 148 12.05 -3.61 16.34
CA PRO A 148 11.57 -2.74 15.27
C PRO A 148 10.06 -2.85 15.08
N PRO A 149 9.36 -1.74 14.75
CA PRO A 149 7.90 -1.72 14.60
C PRO A 149 7.37 -2.76 13.59
N GLY A 150 8.13 -3.03 12.51
CA GLY A 150 7.78 -4.05 11.52
C GLY A 150 7.72 -5.46 12.10
N TYR A 151 8.73 -5.84 12.90
CA TYR A 151 8.75 -7.14 13.57
C TYR A 151 7.62 -7.26 14.59
N ARG A 152 7.38 -6.22 15.39
CA ARG A 152 6.30 -6.23 16.38
C ARG A 152 4.94 -6.42 15.70
N ARG A 153 4.65 -5.68 14.63
CA ARG A 153 3.41 -5.84 13.86
C ARG A 153 3.24 -7.26 13.30
N LEU A 154 4.33 -7.83 12.76
CA LEU A 154 4.32 -9.20 12.23
C LEU A 154 3.98 -10.22 13.33
N MET A 155 4.60 -10.12 14.48
CA MET A 155 4.36 -11.04 15.61
C MET A 155 2.97 -10.87 16.22
N ILE A 156 2.50 -9.65 16.39
CA ILE A 156 1.13 -9.37 16.84
C ILE A 156 0.14 -10.01 15.88
N HIS A 157 0.30 -9.79 14.58
CA HIS A 157 -0.56 -10.40 13.57
C HIS A 157 -0.48 -11.94 13.61
N TRP A 158 0.71 -12.52 13.72
CA TRP A 158 0.88 -13.97 13.81
C TRP A 158 0.14 -14.58 14.99
N VAL A 159 0.17 -13.95 16.15
CA VAL A 159 -0.56 -14.43 17.34
C VAL A 159 -2.07 -14.23 17.16
N THR A 160 -2.51 -13.02 16.80
CA THR A 160 -3.92 -12.63 16.81
C THR A 160 -4.72 -13.16 15.62
N SER A 161 -4.07 -13.54 14.51
CA SER A 161 -4.73 -14.11 13.32
C SER A 161 -5.18 -15.56 13.49
N ALA A 162 -4.77 -16.26 14.55
CA ALA A 162 -5.23 -17.62 14.81
C ALA A 162 -6.71 -17.63 15.16
N LYS A 163 -7.50 -18.50 14.52
CA LYS A 163 -8.95 -18.59 14.72
C LYS A 163 -9.32 -19.19 16.08
N GLN A 164 -8.51 -20.09 16.60
CA GLN A 164 -8.74 -20.77 17.87
C GLN A 164 -7.92 -20.11 18.99
N GLU A 165 -8.55 -19.85 20.12
CA GLU A 165 -7.91 -19.24 21.29
C GLU A 165 -6.72 -20.07 21.80
N ALA A 166 -6.85 -21.38 21.85
CA ALA A 166 -5.75 -22.29 22.24
C ALA A 166 -4.51 -22.11 21.33
N THR A 167 -4.70 -21.83 20.05
CA THR A 167 -3.61 -21.55 19.12
C THR A 167 -3.00 -20.16 19.36
N GLN A 168 -3.82 -19.16 19.69
CA GLN A 168 -3.33 -17.84 20.07
C GLN A 168 -2.46 -17.92 21.32
N GLN A 169 -2.90 -18.66 22.34
CA GLN A 169 -2.15 -18.87 23.59
C GLN A 169 -0.82 -19.59 23.34
N LYS A 170 -0.81 -20.66 22.53
CA LYS A 170 0.42 -21.37 22.13
C LYS A 170 1.41 -20.45 21.41
N ARG A 171 0.92 -19.64 20.48
CA ARG A 171 1.77 -18.68 19.75
C ARG A 171 2.30 -17.59 20.66
N LEU A 172 1.48 -17.07 21.58
CA LEU A 172 1.90 -16.08 22.57
C LEU A 172 2.99 -16.63 23.49
N ALA A 173 2.82 -17.86 23.99
CA ALA A 173 3.80 -18.54 24.80
C ALA A 173 5.12 -18.75 24.06
N LYS A 174 5.07 -19.21 22.79
CA LYS A 174 6.26 -19.37 21.95
C LYS A 174 7.00 -18.05 21.72
N LEU A 175 6.24 -16.96 21.49
CA LEU A 175 6.84 -15.63 21.35
C LEU A 175 7.50 -15.18 22.65
N ALA A 176 6.87 -15.42 23.81
CA ALA A 176 7.42 -15.05 25.11
C ALA A 176 8.70 -15.82 25.43
N GLU A 177 8.73 -17.13 25.18
CA GLU A 177 9.89 -18.00 25.36
C GLU A 177 11.07 -17.56 24.49
N THR A 178 10.82 -17.38 23.19
CA THR A 178 11.87 -16.99 22.24
C THR A 178 12.42 -15.60 22.55
N SER A 179 11.54 -14.67 22.91
CA SER A 179 11.93 -13.32 23.35
C SER A 179 12.70 -13.33 24.66
N ALA A 180 12.38 -14.22 25.60
CA ALA A 180 13.14 -14.39 26.85
C ALA A 180 14.58 -14.85 26.61
N ALA A 181 14.79 -15.65 25.56
CA ALA A 181 16.12 -16.04 25.10
C ALA A 181 16.85 -14.93 24.30
N GLY A 182 16.28 -13.73 24.19
CA GLY A 182 16.87 -12.64 23.41
C GLY A 182 16.85 -12.87 21.88
N GLN A 183 15.98 -13.74 21.41
CA GLN A 183 15.92 -14.15 20.00
C GLN A 183 14.61 -13.70 19.33
N ARG A 184 14.65 -13.60 17.99
CA ARG A 184 13.45 -13.38 17.15
C ARG A 184 12.95 -14.71 16.59
N ILE A 185 11.63 -14.87 16.54
CA ILE A 185 11.02 -15.91 15.71
C ILE A 185 11.34 -15.59 14.24
N ARG A 186 11.88 -16.56 13.52
CA ARG A 186 12.18 -16.48 12.07
C ARG A 186 10.99 -16.97 11.25
#